data_e87a1d5919d64bd18286ac964c72dc54
#
_entry.id   e87a1d5919d64bd18286ac964c72dc54
#
_cell.length_a   1.000
_cell.length_b   1.000
_cell.length_c   1.000
_cell.angle_alpha   90.00
_cell.angle_beta   90.00
_cell.angle_gamma   90.00
#
_symmetry.space_group_name_H-M   'P 1'
#
loop_
_entity.id
_entity.type
_entity.pdbx_description
1 polymer ?
#
loop_
_entity_poly.entity_id
_entity_poly.type
_entity_poly.pdbx_seq_one_letter_code
_entity_poly.pdbx_strand_id
1 'polypeptide(L)'
;MTDKQIADQVYIEPLTVDVLKQIILKEKPDSVLPTLGGQAGLNLGMELAESGFLEENGVKLIGTTAETIFRAEDRQAFKDTMEKIGEPCAASLVVNTVEDGIKFTNTIGLPRLYSRPAFTLGGSGGGIAHNEEELVEILTN
;
A
#
# COMPACT_ATOMS: atom_id res chain seq x y z
N MET A 1 -21.72 5.60 7.39
CA MET A 1 -21.88 4.73 6.22
C MET A 1 -22.91 3.60 6.40
N THR A 2 -23.26 3.26 7.63
CA THR A 2 -24.25 2.20 7.92
C THR A 2 -25.65 2.72 8.25
N ASP A 3 -25.92 3.99 7.98
CA ASP A 3 -27.22 4.61 8.21
C ASP A 3 -28.18 4.23 7.06
N LYS A 4 -29.19 3.47 7.42
CA LYS A 4 -30.24 3.01 6.48
C LYS A 4 -31.15 4.14 5.96
N GLN A 5 -31.08 5.34 6.55
CA GLN A 5 -31.83 6.51 6.06
C GLN A 5 -31.07 7.23 4.93
N ILE A 6 -29.76 6.96 4.77
CA ILE A 6 -28.89 7.60 3.78
C ILE A 6 -28.53 6.62 2.68
N ALA A 7 -28.23 5.37 3.04
CA ALA A 7 -27.83 4.33 2.09
C ALA A 7 -29.04 3.50 1.65
N ASP A 8 -29.20 3.30 0.35
CA ASP A 8 -30.23 2.44 -0.23
C ASP A 8 -30.09 0.99 0.27
N GLN A 9 -28.84 0.53 0.43
CA GLN A 9 -28.54 -0.80 0.93
C GLN A 9 -27.31 -0.78 1.84
N VAL A 10 -27.39 -1.53 2.95
CA VAL A 10 -26.29 -1.66 3.92
C VAL A 10 -25.96 -3.12 4.13
N TYR A 11 -24.71 -3.47 3.97
CA TYR A 11 -24.14 -4.79 4.22
C TYR A 11 -23.22 -4.74 5.44
N ILE A 12 -23.45 -5.62 6.40
CA ILE A 12 -22.57 -5.82 7.56
C ILE A 12 -22.04 -7.24 7.44
N GLU A 13 -20.99 -7.38 6.67
CA GLU A 13 -20.39 -8.65 6.25
C GLU A 13 -18.88 -8.60 6.45
N PRO A 14 -18.20 -9.75 6.45
CA PRO A 14 -16.74 -9.78 6.46
C PRO A 14 -16.16 -9.00 5.28
N LEU A 15 -15.13 -8.17 5.56
CA LEU A 15 -14.42 -7.40 4.54
C LEU A 15 -13.42 -8.29 3.80
N THR A 16 -13.93 -9.09 2.89
CA THR A 16 -13.15 -9.96 2.00
C THR A 16 -13.51 -9.71 0.55
N VAL A 17 -12.57 -9.99 -0.35
CA VAL A 17 -12.79 -9.85 -1.80
C VAL A 17 -13.95 -10.69 -2.29
N ASP A 18 -14.09 -11.92 -1.79
CA ASP A 18 -15.17 -12.81 -2.21
C ASP A 18 -16.56 -12.26 -1.83
N VAL A 19 -16.70 -11.73 -0.63
CA VAL A 19 -17.96 -11.10 -0.20
C VAL A 19 -18.25 -9.86 -1.03
N LEU A 20 -17.25 -9.03 -1.30
CA LEU A 20 -17.42 -7.85 -2.15
C LEU A 20 -17.80 -8.23 -3.59
N LYS A 21 -17.20 -9.26 -4.17
CA LYS A 21 -17.60 -9.77 -5.48
C LYS A 21 -19.07 -10.19 -5.51
N GLN A 22 -19.52 -10.92 -4.48
CA GLN A 22 -20.93 -11.31 -4.37
C GLN A 22 -21.89 -10.12 -4.27
N ILE A 23 -21.54 -9.10 -3.47
CA ILE A 23 -22.32 -7.87 -3.34
C ILE A 23 -22.37 -7.13 -4.67
N ILE A 24 -21.25 -6.97 -5.35
CA ILE A 24 -21.18 -6.29 -6.66
C ILE A 24 -22.02 -7.02 -7.69
N LEU A 25 -21.95 -8.33 -7.77
CA LEU A 25 -22.76 -9.13 -8.69
C LEU A 25 -24.26 -9.02 -8.41
N LYS A 26 -24.63 -8.91 -7.13
CA LYS A 26 -26.01 -8.77 -6.69
C LYS A 26 -26.58 -7.39 -6.97
N GLU A 27 -25.88 -6.34 -6.54
CA GLU A 27 -26.35 -4.95 -6.61
C GLU A 27 -26.05 -4.27 -7.94
N LYS A 28 -25.06 -4.78 -8.69
CA LYS A 28 -24.61 -4.27 -10.00
C LYS A 28 -24.37 -2.76 -10.01
N PRO A 29 -23.51 -2.26 -9.10
CA PRO A 29 -23.19 -0.83 -9.06
C PRO A 29 -22.39 -0.42 -10.30
N ASP A 30 -22.50 0.85 -10.69
CA ASP A 30 -21.69 1.42 -11.77
C ASP A 30 -20.25 1.68 -11.32
N SER A 31 -20.04 1.84 -10.02
CA SER A 31 -18.72 2.23 -9.48
C SER A 31 -18.52 1.81 -8.03
N VAL A 32 -17.25 1.76 -7.64
CA VAL A 32 -16.79 1.51 -6.27
C VAL A 32 -15.92 2.66 -5.80
N LEU A 33 -16.17 3.18 -4.59
CA LEU A 33 -15.38 4.21 -3.94
C LEU A 33 -14.62 3.62 -2.73
N PRO A 34 -13.36 3.22 -2.89
CA PRO A 34 -12.60 2.57 -1.82
C PRO A 34 -12.04 3.55 -0.78
N THR A 35 -11.87 4.82 -1.13
CA THR A 35 -11.14 5.82 -0.33
C THR A 35 -11.78 6.16 1.02
N LEU A 36 -13.07 5.89 1.19
CA LEU A 36 -13.78 6.10 2.47
C LEU A 36 -13.67 4.91 3.44
N GLY A 37 -13.07 3.81 3.00
CA GLY A 37 -12.91 2.57 3.79
C GLY A 37 -11.57 2.44 4.53
N GLY A 38 -10.75 3.50 4.54
CA GLY A 38 -9.38 3.45 5.08
C GLY A 38 -8.49 2.47 4.31
N GLN A 39 -7.40 2.00 4.93
CA GLN A 39 -6.45 1.09 4.28
C GLN A 39 -7.10 -0.23 3.85
N ALA A 40 -8.02 -0.76 4.64
CA ALA A 40 -8.75 -1.98 4.27
C ALA A 40 -9.58 -1.77 2.99
N GLY A 41 -10.26 -0.64 2.86
CA GLY A 41 -11.00 -0.29 1.65
C GLY A 41 -10.10 -0.13 0.43
N LEU A 42 -8.95 0.52 0.58
CA LEU A 42 -7.97 0.70 -0.49
C LEU A 42 -7.40 -0.65 -0.96
N ASN A 43 -6.98 -1.50 -0.04
CA ASN A 43 -6.42 -2.82 -0.36
C ASN A 43 -7.43 -3.70 -1.12
N LEU A 44 -8.67 -3.75 -0.63
CA LEU A 44 -9.74 -4.51 -1.29
C LEU A 44 -10.10 -3.93 -2.67
N GLY A 45 -10.11 -2.61 -2.80
CA GLY A 45 -10.33 -1.94 -4.08
C GLY A 45 -9.23 -2.26 -5.10
N MET A 46 -7.98 -2.29 -4.66
CA MET A 46 -6.83 -2.69 -5.48
C MET A 46 -6.94 -4.15 -5.92
N GLU A 47 -7.21 -5.06 -4.99
CA GLU A 47 -7.32 -6.49 -5.28
C GLU A 47 -8.46 -6.79 -6.28
N LEU A 48 -9.60 -6.11 -6.14
CA LEU A 48 -10.70 -6.18 -7.12
C LEU A 48 -10.29 -5.66 -8.49
N ALA A 49 -9.54 -4.56 -8.57
CA ALA A 49 -9.08 -3.98 -9.82
C ALA A 49 -8.02 -4.86 -10.50
N GLU A 50 -7.00 -5.32 -9.76
CA GLU A 50 -5.91 -6.16 -10.27
C GLU A 50 -6.39 -7.54 -10.74
N SER A 51 -7.43 -8.08 -10.10
CA SER A 51 -8.05 -9.33 -10.56
C SER A 51 -8.82 -9.20 -11.88
N GLY A 52 -8.98 -7.99 -12.43
CA GLY A 52 -9.80 -7.74 -13.62
C GLY A 52 -11.31 -7.77 -13.37
N PHE A 53 -11.74 -8.13 -12.17
CA PHE A 53 -13.16 -8.33 -11.84
C PHE A 53 -14.02 -7.08 -12.07
N LEU A 54 -13.50 -5.90 -11.74
CA LEU A 54 -14.22 -4.64 -11.91
C LEU A 54 -14.45 -4.35 -13.40
N GLU A 55 -13.41 -4.52 -14.22
CA GLU A 55 -13.50 -4.30 -15.66
C GLU A 55 -14.46 -5.29 -16.34
N GLU A 56 -14.38 -6.57 -16.00
CA GLU A 56 -15.26 -7.62 -16.52
C GLU A 56 -16.74 -7.36 -16.21
N ASN A 57 -17.04 -6.70 -15.10
CA ASN A 57 -18.42 -6.40 -14.67
C ASN A 57 -18.82 -4.94 -14.98
N GLY A 58 -17.98 -4.16 -15.68
CA GLY A 58 -18.28 -2.79 -16.06
C GLY A 58 -18.32 -1.81 -14.88
N VAL A 59 -17.65 -2.14 -13.77
CA VAL A 59 -17.62 -1.33 -12.54
C VAL A 59 -16.39 -0.45 -12.54
N LYS A 60 -16.54 0.85 -12.29
CA LYS A 60 -15.45 1.81 -12.27
C LYS A 60 -14.94 2.03 -10.84
N LEU A 61 -13.63 2.05 -10.68
CA LEU A 61 -13.02 2.56 -9.45
C LEU A 61 -13.03 4.10 -9.50
N ILE A 62 -13.64 4.74 -8.51
CA ILE A 62 -13.76 6.21 -8.44
C ILE A 62 -13.07 6.76 -7.18
N GLY A 63 -12.85 8.08 -7.17
CA GLY A 63 -12.09 8.78 -6.13
C GLY A 63 -10.60 8.81 -6.41
N THR A 64 -10.02 7.69 -6.84
CA THR A 64 -8.65 7.59 -7.32
C THR A 64 -8.51 6.35 -8.22
N THR A 65 -7.53 6.36 -9.10
CA THR A 65 -7.26 5.20 -9.97
C THR A 65 -6.40 4.16 -9.24
N ALA A 66 -6.50 2.89 -9.66
CA ALA A 66 -5.64 1.83 -9.14
C ALA A 66 -4.15 2.16 -9.29
N GLU A 67 -3.76 2.73 -10.43
CA GLU A 67 -2.38 3.18 -10.68
C GLU A 67 -1.93 4.26 -9.68
N THR A 68 -2.80 5.20 -9.33
CA THR A 68 -2.48 6.25 -8.36
C THR A 68 -2.36 5.68 -6.95
N ILE A 69 -3.22 4.74 -6.56
CA ILE A 69 -3.12 4.04 -5.29
C ILE A 69 -1.79 3.29 -5.21
N PHE A 70 -1.44 2.52 -6.24
CA PHE A 70 -0.18 1.79 -6.30
C PHE A 70 1.03 2.73 -6.13
N ARG A 71 1.06 3.84 -6.88
CA ARG A 71 2.14 4.84 -6.77
C ARG A 71 2.25 5.47 -5.39
N ALA A 72 1.14 5.59 -4.67
CA ALA A 72 1.13 6.17 -3.33
C ALA A 72 1.55 5.16 -2.24
N GLU A 73 1.17 3.90 -2.40
CA GLU A 73 1.38 2.85 -1.39
C GLU A 73 2.71 2.11 -1.56
N ASP A 74 3.16 1.87 -2.80
CA ASP A 74 4.46 1.28 -3.07
C ASP A 74 5.57 2.34 -2.93
N ARG A 75 6.54 2.06 -2.07
CA ARG A 75 7.60 3.02 -1.70
C ARG A 75 8.56 3.31 -2.84
N GLN A 76 8.87 2.31 -3.64
CA GLN A 76 9.75 2.51 -4.79
C GLN A 76 9.03 3.30 -5.88
N ALA A 77 7.78 2.93 -6.20
CA ALA A 77 6.96 3.66 -7.16
C ALA A 77 6.69 5.11 -6.74
N PHE A 78 6.50 5.35 -5.44
CA PHE A 78 6.40 6.71 -4.88
C PHE A 78 7.69 7.50 -5.09
N LYS A 79 8.84 6.92 -4.72
CA LYS A 79 10.15 7.56 -4.89
C LYS A 79 10.40 7.90 -6.35
N ASP A 80 10.22 6.94 -7.27
CA ASP A 80 10.41 7.13 -8.71
C ASP A 80 9.50 8.25 -9.25
N THR A 81 8.27 8.33 -8.72
CA THR A 81 7.32 9.39 -9.07
C THR A 81 7.80 10.76 -8.59
N MET A 82 8.29 10.86 -7.35
CA MET A 82 8.82 12.11 -6.80
C MET A 82 10.06 12.58 -7.57
N GLU A 83 11.00 11.68 -7.85
CA GLU A 83 12.19 11.98 -8.66
C GLU A 83 11.81 12.49 -10.06
N LYS A 84 10.81 11.86 -10.69
CA LYS A 84 10.32 12.24 -12.02
C LYS A 84 9.74 13.66 -12.08
N ILE A 85 9.08 14.10 -11.00
CA ILE A 85 8.53 15.46 -10.91
C ILE A 85 9.51 16.47 -10.31
N GLY A 86 10.72 16.04 -9.96
CA GLY A 86 11.79 16.90 -9.44
C GLY A 86 11.69 17.20 -7.94
N GLU A 87 10.89 16.43 -7.21
CA GLU A 87 10.77 16.57 -5.75
C GLU A 87 11.83 15.72 -5.04
N PRO A 88 12.52 16.30 -4.03
CA PRO A 88 13.59 15.59 -3.32
C PRO A 88 13.04 14.48 -2.42
N CYS A 89 13.65 13.31 -2.50
CA CYS A 89 13.43 12.22 -1.57
C CYS A 89 14.68 11.92 -0.74
N ALA A 90 14.49 11.40 0.46
CA ALA A 90 15.60 10.90 1.25
C ALA A 90 16.31 9.76 0.50
N ALA A 91 17.65 9.74 0.60
CA ALA A 91 18.43 8.64 0.04
C ALA A 91 17.93 7.31 0.63
N SER A 92 17.43 6.45 -0.22
CA SER A 92 16.79 5.19 0.20
C SER A 92 17.00 4.12 -0.86
N LEU A 93 17.00 2.87 -0.42
CA LEU A 93 17.08 1.70 -1.29
C LEU A 93 16.17 0.60 -0.72
N VAL A 94 15.43 -0.05 -1.59
CA VAL A 94 14.74 -1.29 -1.25
C VAL A 94 15.75 -2.43 -1.33
N VAL A 95 15.91 -3.17 -0.26
CA VAL A 95 16.84 -4.30 -0.17
C VAL A 95 16.08 -5.58 0.18
N ASN A 96 16.51 -6.69 -0.40
CA ASN A 96 15.96 -8.01 -0.13
C ASN A 96 16.97 -8.92 0.57
N THR A 97 18.20 -8.47 0.74
CA THR A 97 19.27 -9.18 1.43
C THR A 97 19.99 -8.27 2.41
N VAL A 98 20.56 -8.87 3.47
CA VAL A 98 21.36 -8.15 4.46
C VAL A 98 22.61 -7.55 3.80
N GLU A 99 23.24 -8.29 2.88
CA GLU A 99 24.43 -7.86 2.15
C GLU A 99 24.20 -6.57 1.32
N ASP A 100 23.02 -6.47 0.69
CA ASP A 100 22.69 -5.27 -0.08
C ASP A 100 22.43 -4.07 0.85
N GLY A 101 21.83 -4.32 2.02
CA GLY A 101 21.70 -3.31 3.06
C GLY A 101 23.05 -2.77 3.55
N ILE A 102 24.01 -3.64 3.82
CA ILE A 102 25.38 -3.25 4.23
C ILE A 102 26.08 -2.46 3.12
N LYS A 103 25.99 -2.90 1.85
CA LYS A 103 26.55 -2.16 0.72
C LYS A 103 25.96 -0.75 0.60
N PHE A 104 24.67 -0.61 0.81
CA PHE A 104 24.01 0.70 0.74
C PHE A 104 24.49 1.64 1.85
N THR A 105 24.71 1.15 3.07
CA THR A 105 25.25 1.96 4.18
C THR A 105 26.64 2.51 3.88
N ASN A 106 27.47 1.75 3.17
CA ASN A 106 28.81 2.21 2.74
C ASN A 106 28.72 3.36 1.73
N THR A 107 27.57 3.50 1.04
CA THR A 107 27.33 4.58 0.06
C THR A 107 26.84 5.86 0.73
N ILE A 108 25.92 5.75 1.71
CA ILE A 108 25.27 6.91 2.35
C ILE A 108 25.91 7.30 3.69
N GLY A 109 26.70 6.42 4.28
CA GLY A 109 27.40 6.61 5.56
C GLY A 109 26.51 6.29 6.79
N LEU A 110 27.16 5.65 7.78
CA LEU A 110 26.64 5.54 9.15
C LEU A 110 27.01 6.81 9.96
N PRO A 111 26.28 7.23 11.00
CA PRO A 111 25.62 6.34 11.96
C PRO A 111 24.10 6.39 12.03
N ARG A 112 23.36 6.77 11.04
CA ARG A 112 21.91 6.87 11.16
C ARG A 112 21.21 6.32 9.93
N LEU A 113 20.96 5.02 9.94
CA LEU A 113 20.10 4.38 8.96
C LEU A 113 18.76 4.02 9.62
N TYR A 114 17.68 4.45 9.00
CA TYR A 114 16.33 4.03 9.36
C TYR A 114 15.91 2.88 8.46
N SER A 115 15.80 1.69 9.03
CA SER A 115 15.24 0.52 8.33
C SER A 115 13.74 0.45 8.55
N ARG A 116 13.01 0.13 7.50
CA ARG A 116 11.56 0.02 7.54
C ARG A 116 11.08 -1.08 6.59
N PRO A 117 10.30 -2.08 7.06
CA PRO A 117 9.68 -3.07 6.18
C PRO A 117 8.74 -2.44 5.14
N ALA A 118 8.55 -3.13 4.01
CA ALA A 118 7.81 -2.59 2.87
C ALA A 118 6.34 -2.27 3.19
N PHE A 119 5.68 -3.13 3.95
CA PHE A 119 4.22 -3.06 4.17
C PHE A 119 3.88 -3.06 5.67
N THR A 120 4.42 -2.09 6.43
CA THR A 120 4.12 -1.98 7.85
C THR A 120 3.44 -0.67 8.19
N LEU A 121 2.47 -0.75 9.11
CA LEU A 121 1.81 0.39 9.72
C LEU A 121 2.38 0.61 11.13
N GLY A 122 2.59 1.88 11.48
CA GLY A 122 2.93 2.26 12.85
C GLY A 122 4.33 1.91 13.33
N GLY A 123 5.27 1.64 12.42
CA GLY A 123 6.69 1.47 12.76
C GLY A 123 7.07 0.10 13.32
N SER A 124 6.17 -0.88 13.30
CA SER A 124 6.50 -2.26 13.66
C SER A 124 7.50 -2.88 12.68
N GLY A 125 8.48 -3.62 13.18
CA GLY A 125 9.53 -4.26 12.37
C GLY A 125 10.57 -3.30 11.78
N GLY A 126 10.49 -2.01 12.07
CA GLY A 126 11.48 -1.02 11.68
C GLY A 126 12.41 -0.67 12.85
N GLY A 127 13.55 -0.05 12.53
CA GLY A 127 14.50 0.40 13.54
C GLY A 127 15.50 1.41 13.01
N ILE A 128 16.23 2.02 13.95
CA ILE A 128 17.36 2.90 13.63
C ILE A 128 18.63 2.16 13.97
N ALA A 129 19.48 1.93 12.96
CA ALA A 129 20.79 1.36 13.15
C ALA A 129 21.84 2.45 13.31
N HIS A 130 22.64 2.39 14.37
CA HIS A 130 23.75 3.30 14.63
C HIS A 130 25.11 2.72 14.21
N ASN A 131 25.15 1.42 13.97
CA ASN A 131 26.31 0.66 13.51
C ASN A 131 25.87 -0.53 12.66
N GLU A 132 26.84 -1.23 12.07
CA GLU A 132 26.59 -2.36 11.18
C GLU A 132 25.99 -3.57 11.90
N GLU A 133 26.36 -3.81 13.15
CA GLU A 133 25.84 -4.92 13.97
C GLU A 133 24.35 -4.76 14.23
N GLU A 134 23.91 -3.56 14.63
CA GLU A 134 22.50 -3.21 14.82
C GLU A 134 21.72 -3.30 13.50
N LEU A 135 22.33 -2.91 12.38
CA LEU A 135 21.71 -3.03 11.07
C LEU A 135 21.43 -4.49 10.70
N VAL A 136 22.43 -5.36 10.89
CA VAL A 136 22.27 -6.81 10.62
C VAL A 136 21.17 -7.40 11.50
N GLU A 137 21.11 -7.04 12.77
CA GLU A 137 20.06 -7.49 13.68
C GLU A 137 18.66 -7.06 13.21
N ILE A 138 18.50 -5.78 12.82
CA ILE A 138 17.21 -5.25 12.32
C ILE A 138 16.79 -5.88 11.01
N LEU A 139 17.72 -6.16 10.10
CA LEU A 139 17.42 -6.75 8.78
C LEU A 139 17.18 -8.27 8.84
N THR A 140 17.58 -8.93 9.94
CA THR A 140 17.42 -10.38 10.11
C THR A 140 16.09 -10.72 10.80
N ASN A 141 15.50 -9.79 11.56
CA ASN A 141 14.22 -9.95 12.26
C ASN A 141 13.04 -9.55 11.37
#